data_6b7b0605dd0aa79f0dbb16521ba8c41c
#
_entry.id   6b7b0605dd0aa79f0dbb16521ba8c41c
#
_cell.length_a   1.000
_cell.length_b   1.000
_cell.length_c   1.000
_cell.angle_alpha   90.00
_cell.angle_beta   90.00
_cell.angle_gamma   90.00
#
_symmetry.space_group_name_H-M   'P 1'
#
loop_
_entity.id
_entity.type
_entity.pdbx_description
1 polymer ?
#
loop_
_entity_poly.entity_id
_entity_poly.type
_entity_poly.pdbx_seq_one_letter_code
_entity_poly.pdbx_strand_id
1 'polypeptide(L)'
;SLISTKSFSTELNFNNASTQEYNEAAKVKGNLRTIQEKTKGIWPRMSEGRKYTLEESNDLKVIENEKFLIFKTNNIPDHDLYSNNPNCATKKSYTFKIPKETKYLDKPRKITKDMQAIGVMLNGVVIAGPYDSENKIAPYNRVIGPCGAHADPQGMYHYHFAPMCLINNGKKIGLETNAQIGWSFDGIKIMGLADRTKHKPIIDEANGHEHDDEYHYHTTIDFPFFMGAYKAKPTTSNFNQKKKGKGSSRTCVGEAALKKGSGKGP
;
A
#
# COMPACT_ATOMS: atom_id res chain seq x y z
N SER A 1 36.29 -4.82 -15.08
CA SER A 1 35.34 -4.01 -15.84
C SER A 1 34.14 -3.75 -14.94
N LEU A 2 34.17 -2.60 -14.29
CA LEU A 2 33.10 -2.12 -13.42
C LEU A 2 31.90 -1.75 -14.29
N ILE A 3 30.84 -2.53 -14.26
CA ILE A 3 29.55 -2.15 -14.80
C ILE A 3 28.94 -1.18 -13.80
N SER A 4 29.00 0.10 -14.13
CA SER A 4 28.29 1.17 -13.45
C SER A 4 26.81 0.88 -13.50
N THR A 5 26.22 0.45 -12.39
CA THR A 5 24.77 0.49 -12.18
C THR A 5 24.38 1.96 -12.05
N LYS A 6 24.01 2.59 -13.15
CA LYS A 6 23.30 3.86 -13.10
C LYS A 6 22.01 3.61 -12.28
N SER A 7 21.99 4.10 -11.07
CA SER A 7 20.77 4.26 -10.31
C SER A 7 19.87 5.22 -11.10
N PHE A 8 18.79 4.69 -11.68
CA PHE A 8 17.74 5.53 -12.24
C PHE A 8 16.90 6.11 -11.10
N SER A 9 17.44 7.09 -10.41
CA SER A 9 16.63 7.99 -9.60
C SER A 9 16.03 9.04 -10.53
N THR A 10 15.02 8.67 -11.29
CA THR A 10 14.13 9.69 -11.84
C THR A 10 13.34 10.22 -10.65
N GLU A 11 13.69 11.40 -10.18
CA GLU A 11 12.89 12.19 -9.25
C GLU A 11 11.59 12.61 -9.96
N LEU A 12 10.66 11.66 -10.05
CA LEU A 12 9.31 11.98 -10.49
C LEU A 12 8.62 12.70 -9.33
N ASN A 13 8.27 13.95 -9.55
CA ASN A 13 7.57 14.76 -8.56
C ASN A 13 6.09 14.36 -8.50
N PHE A 14 5.75 13.41 -7.65
CA PHE A 14 4.38 12.89 -7.50
C PHE A 14 3.47 13.74 -6.61
N ASN A 15 3.93 14.88 -6.11
CA ASN A 15 3.09 15.74 -5.25
C ASN A 15 1.84 16.26 -5.98
N ASN A 16 1.87 16.28 -7.31
CA ASN A 16 0.74 16.61 -8.18
C ASN A 16 0.59 15.55 -9.28
N ALA A 17 0.84 14.28 -8.96
CA ALA A 17 0.85 13.22 -9.95
C ALA A 17 -0.45 13.21 -10.75
N SER A 18 -0.33 13.52 -12.02
CA SER A 18 -1.36 13.35 -13.03
C SER A 18 -1.35 11.89 -13.52
N THR A 19 -2.38 11.50 -14.27
CA THR A 19 -2.37 10.20 -14.98
C THR A 19 -1.13 9.98 -15.79
N GLN A 20 -0.69 11.04 -16.45
CA GLN A 20 0.47 10.97 -17.34
C GLN A 20 1.73 10.64 -16.53
N GLU A 21 1.96 11.30 -15.41
CA GLU A 21 3.10 11.04 -14.53
C GLU A 21 3.06 9.63 -13.93
N TYR A 22 1.86 9.15 -13.56
CA TYR A 22 1.69 7.79 -13.11
C TYR A 22 2.03 6.78 -14.21
N ASN A 23 1.54 7.02 -15.42
CA ASN A 23 1.83 6.18 -16.58
C ASN A 23 3.32 6.20 -16.95
N GLU A 24 4.00 7.34 -16.85
CA GLU A 24 5.44 7.44 -17.06
C GLU A 24 6.22 6.67 -15.99
N ALA A 25 5.83 6.77 -14.73
CA ALA A 25 6.43 5.98 -13.66
C ALA A 25 6.26 4.47 -13.91
N ALA A 26 5.08 4.05 -14.34
CA ALA A 26 4.80 2.66 -14.68
C ALA A 26 5.62 2.18 -15.90
N LYS A 27 5.82 3.03 -16.91
CA LYS A 27 6.70 2.72 -18.06
C LYS A 27 8.15 2.46 -17.66
N VAL A 28 8.65 3.24 -16.70
CA VAL A 28 10.03 3.09 -16.22
C VAL A 28 10.23 1.75 -15.51
N LYS A 29 9.21 1.26 -14.80
CA LYS A 29 9.30 0.06 -13.96
C LYS A 29 8.67 -1.19 -14.57
N GLY A 30 7.94 -1.08 -15.65
CA GLY A 30 7.27 -2.24 -16.24
C GLY A 30 6.81 -2.01 -17.69
N ASN A 31 6.12 -2.99 -18.23
CA ASN A 31 5.50 -2.90 -19.53
C ASN A 31 4.12 -2.26 -19.43
N LEU A 32 4.03 -0.97 -19.77
CA LEU A 32 2.80 -0.19 -19.68
C LEU A 32 1.62 -0.82 -20.45
N ARG A 33 1.89 -1.39 -21.64
CA ARG A 33 0.84 -2.05 -22.42
C ARG A 33 0.25 -3.24 -21.69
N THR A 34 1.08 -4.08 -21.08
CA THR A 34 0.63 -5.20 -20.24
C THR A 34 -0.14 -4.70 -19.03
N ILE A 35 0.29 -3.61 -18.40
CA ILE A 35 -0.42 -2.99 -17.31
C ILE A 35 -1.79 -2.51 -17.76
N GLN A 36 -1.88 -1.76 -18.84
CA GLN A 36 -3.14 -1.23 -19.36
C GLN A 36 -4.12 -2.34 -19.78
N GLU A 37 -3.62 -3.42 -20.38
CA GLU A 37 -4.44 -4.56 -20.77
C GLU A 37 -4.99 -5.30 -19.57
N LYS A 38 -4.19 -5.52 -18.52
CA LYS A 38 -4.60 -6.20 -17.29
C LYS A 38 -5.47 -5.34 -16.38
N THR A 39 -5.30 -4.04 -16.44
CA THR A 39 -5.98 -3.09 -15.54
C THR A 39 -7.07 -2.28 -16.24
N LYS A 40 -7.70 -2.82 -17.27
CA LYS A 40 -8.75 -2.14 -18.06
C LYS A 40 -9.68 -1.30 -17.19
N GLY A 41 -9.63 0.01 -17.38
CA GLY A 41 -10.47 0.97 -16.68
C GLY A 41 -10.00 1.40 -15.30
N ILE A 42 -8.90 0.86 -14.75
CA ILE A 42 -8.34 1.34 -13.48
C ILE A 42 -7.48 2.57 -13.71
N TRP A 43 -6.56 2.51 -14.66
CA TRP A 43 -5.62 3.59 -14.94
C TRP A 43 -6.30 4.93 -15.23
N PRO A 44 -7.35 4.99 -16.07
CA PRO A 44 -8.13 6.21 -16.23
C PRO A 44 -8.79 6.68 -14.93
N ARG A 45 -9.19 5.74 -14.05
CA ARG A 45 -9.81 6.07 -12.77
C ARG A 45 -8.81 6.55 -11.72
N MET A 46 -7.55 6.16 -11.84
CA MET A 46 -6.47 6.63 -10.95
C MET A 46 -6.03 8.05 -11.25
N SER A 47 -6.39 8.57 -12.41
CA SER A 47 -5.80 9.76 -13.00
C SER A 47 -6.37 11.08 -12.55
N GLU A 48 -7.60 11.11 -12.19
CA GLU A 48 -8.34 12.38 -11.98
C GLU A 48 -8.66 12.64 -10.52
N GLY A 49 -7.81 12.13 -9.62
CA GLY A 49 -8.01 12.32 -8.19
C GLY A 49 -7.91 13.79 -7.80
N ARG A 50 -8.89 14.27 -7.06
CA ARG A 50 -8.77 15.56 -6.41
C ARG A 50 -7.70 15.48 -5.34
N LYS A 51 -6.78 16.44 -5.34
CA LYS A 51 -5.79 16.59 -4.28
C LYS A 51 -6.48 17.16 -3.04
N TYR A 52 -6.25 16.54 -1.90
CA TYR A 52 -6.62 17.06 -0.60
C TYR A 52 -5.34 17.29 0.21
N THR A 53 -5.11 18.54 0.61
CA THR A 53 -4.02 18.86 1.53
C THR A 53 -4.39 18.37 2.92
N LEU A 54 -3.48 17.67 3.58
CA LEU A 54 -3.68 17.23 4.96
C LEU A 54 -3.47 18.42 5.90
N GLU A 55 -4.51 18.76 6.65
CA GLU A 55 -4.42 19.71 7.76
C GLU A 55 -3.87 19.05 9.03
N GLU A 56 -3.95 17.71 9.09
CA GLU A 56 -3.56 16.92 10.24
C GLU A 56 -2.40 16.01 9.90
N SER A 57 -1.39 16.04 10.75
CA SER A 57 -0.20 15.22 10.59
C SER A 57 -0.51 13.72 10.78
N ASN A 58 0.27 12.90 10.11
CA ASN A 58 0.43 11.49 10.42
C ASN A 58 0.84 11.36 11.90
N ASP A 59 0.08 10.57 12.67
CA ASP A 59 0.38 10.25 14.05
C ASP A 59 0.77 8.77 14.12
N LEU A 60 2.06 8.53 13.97
CA LEU A 60 2.66 7.21 14.00
C LEU A 60 3.70 7.13 15.11
N LYS A 61 3.54 6.15 15.98
CA LYS A 61 4.55 5.74 16.96
C LYS A 61 4.94 4.29 16.75
N VAL A 62 6.21 4.05 16.49
CA VAL A 62 6.77 2.69 16.43
C VAL A 62 7.53 2.41 17.71
N ILE A 63 7.17 1.32 18.38
CA ILE A 63 7.76 0.85 19.62
C ILE A 63 8.30 -0.56 19.37
N GLU A 64 9.47 -0.84 19.88
CA GLU A 64 10.06 -2.16 19.82
C GLU A 64 10.09 -2.81 21.21
N ASN A 65 9.77 -4.10 21.25
CA ASN A 65 10.02 -4.96 22.41
C ASN A 65 10.74 -6.26 21.96
N GLU A 66 10.93 -7.20 22.86
CA GLU A 66 11.64 -8.46 22.55
C GLU A 66 11.01 -9.23 21.37
N LYS A 67 9.69 -9.22 21.24
CA LYS A 67 8.94 -10.08 20.30
C LYS A 67 8.42 -9.33 19.07
N PHE A 68 8.16 -8.02 19.18
CA PHE A 68 7.42 -7.29 18.16
C PHE A 68 7.98 -5.90 17.90
N LEU A 69 7.86 -5.46 16.63
CA LEU A 69 7.71 -4.05 16.28
C LEU A 69 6.22 -3.72 16.38
N ILE A 70 5.87 -2.66 17.10
CA ILE A 70 4.50 -2.27 17.39
C ILE A 70 4.23 -0.91 16.78
N PHE A 71 3.38 -0.88 15.76
CA PHE A 71 2.93 0.35 15.11
C PHE A 71 1.64 0.82 15.79
N LYS A 72 1.68 1.97 16.47
CA LYS A 72 0.49 2.69 16.92
C LYS A 72 0.26 3.84 15.98
N THR A 73 -0.90 3.88 15.30
CA THR A 73 -1.13 4.79 14.19
C THR A 73 -2.57 5.30 14.15
N ASN A 74 -2.73 6.55 13.69
CA ASN A 74 -4.03 7.10 13.33
C ASN A 74 -4.47 6.73 11.90
N ASN A 75 -3.65 5.98 11.16
CA ASN A 75 -3.90 5.51 9.79
C ASN A 75 -4.08 6.63 8.77
N ILE A 76 -3.53 7.81 9.04
CA ILE A 76 -3.48 8.92 8.10
C ILE A 76 -2.07 8.94 7.49
N PRO A 77 -1.93 9.00 6.16
CA PRO A 77 -0.62 9.02 5.53
C PRO A 77 0.15 10.32 5.81
N ASP A 78 1.45 10.28 5.58
CA ASP A 78 2.39 11.40 5.66
C ASP A 78 2.52 12.18 4.35
N HIS A 79 1.63 11.94 3.41
CA HIS A 79 1.56 12.61 2.11
C HIS A 79 0.13 13.08 1.84
N ASP A 80 -0.04 13.97 0.86
CA ASP A 80 -1.34 14.45 0.43
C ASP A 80 -2.26 13.30 0.01
N LEU A 81 -3.54 13.48 0.28
CA LEU A 81 -4.58 12.55 -0.15
C LEU A 81 -5.06 12.88 -1.56
N TYR A 82 -5.17 11.86 -2.36
CA TYR A 82 -5.79 11.93 -3.69
C TYR A 82 -6.92 10.92 -3.73
N SER A 83 -8.12 11.37 -4.05
CA SER A 83 -9.25 10.46 -4.19
C SER A 83 -10.29 11.02 -5.15
N ASN A 84 -10.78 10.17 -6.02
CA ASN A 84 -11.95 10.39 -6.85
C ASN A 84 -13.09 9.45 -6.47
N ASN A 85 -12.95 8.67 -5.42
CA ASN A 85 -14.07 7.93 -4.84
C ASN A 85 -14.85 8.81 -3.84
N PRO A 86 -16.12 8.50 -3.54
CA PRO A 86 -16.96 9.31 -2.67
C PRO A 86 -16.59 9.23 -1.19
N ASN A 87 -15.69 8.32 -0.82
CA ASN A 87 -15.31 8.10 0.57
C ASN A 87 -14.14 9.01 0.95
N CYS A 88 -14.09 9.41 2.21
CA CYS A 88 -13.00 10.21 2.74
C CYS A 88 -12.25 9.47 3.84
N ALA A 89 -10.95 9.73 3.97
CA ALA A 89 -10.15 9.22 5.06
C ALA A 89 -10.59 9.83 6.40
N THR A 90 -10.63 9.01 7.44
CA THR A 90 -10.92 9.43 8.81
C THR A 90 -9.86 8.86 9.75
N LYS A 91 -9.55 9.58 10.83
CA LYS A 91 -8.63 9.08 11.86
C LYS A 91 -9.10 7.76 12.43
N LYS A 92 -8.17 6.85 12.61
CA LYS A 92 -8.33 5.55 13.27
C LYS A 92 -7.46 5.48 14.52
N SER A 93 -7.60 4.43 15.27
CA SER A 93 -6.69 4.08 16.35
C SER A 93 -6.34 2.61 16.20
N TYR A 94 -5.24 2.34 15.50
CA TYR A 94 -4.79 0.99 15.25
C TYR A 94 -3.49 0.69 15.99
N THR A 95 -3.32 -0.58 16.36
CA THR A 95 -2.09 -1.10 16.93
C THR A 95 -1.73 -2.39 16.22
N PHE A 96 -0.75 -2.34 15.33
CA PHE A 96 -0.25 -3.51 14.62
C PHE A 96 1.00 -4.05 15.29
N LYS A 97 1.07 -5.37 15.47
CA LYS A 97 2.21 -6.08 16.04
C LYS A 97 2.86 -6.91 14.96
N ILE A 98 4.07 -6.55 14.59
CA ILE A 98 4.87 -7.23 13.57
C ILE A 98 5.87 -8.14 14.31
N PRO A 99 5.83 -9.46 14.16
CA PRO A 99 6.76 -10.34 14.84
C PRO A 99 8.18 -10.12 14.34
N LYS A 100 9.13 -10.05 15.27
CA LYS A 100 10.57 -9.92 14.95
C LYS A 100 11.18 -11.25 14.54
N GLU A 101 10.66 -12.34 15.08
CA GLU A 101 11.03 -13.70 14.71
C GLU A 101 10.05 -14.23 13.67
N THR A 102 10.53 -14.49 12.47
CA THR A 102 9.74 -15.07 11.38
C THR A 102 9.60 -16.57 11.55
N LYS A 103 8.37 -17.06 11.70
CA LYS A 103 8.06 -18.50 11.81
C LYS A 103 7.45 -18.99 10.51
N TYR A 104 8.30 -19.50 9.62
CA TYR A 104 7.90 -20.01 8.33
C TYR A 104 6.88 -21.13 8.44
N LEU A 105 5.99 -21.20 7.46
CA LEU A 105 4.94 -22.23 7.35
C LEU A 105 5.39 -23.27 6.32
N ASP A 106 5.10 -24.55 6.56
CA ASP A 106 5.33 -25.63 5.59
C ASP A 106 4.56 -25.39 4.28
N LYS A 107 3.37 -24.78 4.40
CA LYS A 107 2.56 -24.37 3.26
C LYS A 107 2.13 -22.92 3.42
N PRO A 108 2.35 -22.05 2.41
CA PRO A 108 1.92 -20.66 2.47
C PRO A 108 0.41 -20.54 2.72
N ARG A 109 0.01 -19.61 3.59
CA ARG A 109 -1.39 -19.32 3.88
C ARG A 109 -1.91 -18.28 2.92
N LYS A 110 -2.77 -18.69 1.98
CA LYS A 110 -3.36 -17.79 0.98
C LYS A 110 -4.09 -16.61 1.62
N ILE A 111 -3.95 -15.44 1.03
CA ILE A 111 -4.73 -14.26 1.37
C ILE A 111 -6.15 -14.45 0.83
N THR A 112 -7.14 -14.21 1.69
CA THR A 112 -8.55 -14.32 1.35
C THR A 112 -9.26 -12.98 1.52
N LYS A 113 -10.46 -12.82 0.98
CA LYS A 113 -11.28 -11.59 1.10
C LYS A 113 -11.54 -11.15 2.55
N ASP A 114 -11.53 -12.10 3.48
CA ASP A 114 -11.76 -11.81 4.89
C ASP A 114 -10.54 -11.17 5.57
N MET A 115 -9.38 -11.30 4.93
CA MET A 115 -8.13 -10.65 5.36
C MET A 115 -8.01 -9.28 4.69
N GLN A 116 -8.81 -8.31 5.13
CA GLN A 116 -8.83 -6.97 4.54
C GLN A 116 -7.51 -6.24 4.73
N ALA A 117 -6.91 -6.32 5.93
CA ALA A 117 -5.58 -5.81 6.23
C ALA A 117 -4.59 -6.97 6.23
N ILE A 118 -3.49 -6.83 5.50
CA ILE A 118 -2.44 -7.86 5.38
C ILE A 118 -1.07 -7.40 5.84
N GLY A 119 -0.91 -6.10 6.05
CA GLY A 119 0.34 -5.49 6.46
C GLY A 119 0.16 -4.04 6.85
N VAL A 120 1.27 -3.39 7.16
CA VAL A 120 1.36 -1.96 7.49
C VAL A 120 2.52 -1.32 6.74
N MET A 121 2.27 -0.15 6.12
CA MET A 121 3.31 0.66 5.49
C MET A 121 4.21 1.31 6.53
N LEU A 122 5.39 1.76 6.11
CA LEU A 122 6.32 2.49 6.99
C LEU A 122 5.70 3.77 7.57
N ASN A 123 4.75 4.39 6.88
CA ASN A 123 3.98 5.53 7.39
C ASN A 123 2.79 5.15 8.27
N GLY A 124 2.65 3.88 8.65
CA GLY A 124 1.60 3.41 9.55
C GLY A 124 0.24 3.15 8.92
N VAL A 125 0.10 3.33 7.61
CA VAL A 125 -1.15 3.09 6.89
C VAL A 125 -1.29 1.62 6.52
N VAL A 126 -2.52 1.13 6.58
CA VAL A 126 -2.88 -0.26 6.25
C VAL A 126 -2.52 -0.62 4.81
N ILE A 127 -1.93 -1.79 4.64
CA ILE A 127 -1.85 -2.50 3.37
C ILE A 127 -3.04 -3.44 3.28
N ALA A 128 -3.88 -3.29 2.26
CA ALA A 128 -5.02 -4.16 2.04
C ALA A 128 -4.65 -5.38 1.20
N GLY A 129 -5.43 -6.45 1.36
CA GLY A 129 -5.36 -7.61 0.50
C GLY A 129 -5.82 -7.29 -0.94
N PRO A 130 -5.57 -8.21 -1.88
CA PRO A 130 -5.90 -7.99 -3.29
C PRO A 130 -7.41 -8.02 -3.61
N TYR A 131 -8.24 -8.43 -2.65
CA TYR A 131 -9.68 -8.58 -2.86
C TYR A 131 -10.49 -7.49 -2.17
N ASP A 132 -11.57 -7.07 -2.80
CA ASP A 132 -12.57 -6.20 -2.19
C ASP A 132 -13.68 -7.00 -1.44
N SER A 133 -14.64 -6.27 -0.88
CA SER A 133 -15.76 -6.87 -0.14
C SER A 133 -16.68 -7.76 -1.00
N GLU A 134 -16.63 -7.62 -2.32
CA GLU A 134 -17.38 -8.45 -3.28
C GLU A 134 -16.55 -9.66 -3.76
N ASN A 135 -15.39 -9.91 -3.18
CA ASN A 135 -14.45 -10.95 -3.60
C ASN A 135 -13.94 -10.79 -5.05
N LYS A 136 -13.90 -9.54 -5.52
CA LYS A 136 -13.30 -9.17 -6.79
C LYS A 136 -11.90 -8.61 -6.54
N ILE A 137 -11.05 -8.62 -7.56
CA ILE A 137 -9.71 -8.01 -7.49
C ILE A 137 -9.88 -6.51 -7.33
N ALA A 138 -9.53 -5.98 -6.14
CA ALA A 138 -9.82 -4.62 -5.74
C ALA A 138 -9.27 -3.56 -6.70
N PRO A 139 -7.99 -3.60 -7.12
CA PRO A 139 -7.48 -2.64 -8.09
C PRO A 139 -8.19 -2.65 -9.44
N TYR A 140 -8.87 -3.75 -9.83
CA TYR A 140 -9.62 -3.80 -11.09
C TYR A 140 -11.09 -3.38 -10.95
N ASN A 141 -11.62 -3.44 -9.73
CA ASN A 141 -13.04 -3.21 -9.46
C ASN A 141 -13.32 -1.88 -8.74
N ARG A 142 -12.34 -1.27 -8.10
CA ARG A 142 -12.49 -0.06 -7.28
C ARG A 142 -11.70 1.10 -7.85
N VAL A 143 -12.13 2.30 -7.50
CA VAL A 143 -11.38 3.52 -7.81
C VAL A 143 -10.27 3.69 -6.78
N ILE A 144 -9.04 3.66 -7.27
CA ILE A 144 -7.82 3.83 -6.47
C ILE A 144 -7.17 5.15 -6.89
N GLY A 145 -6.75 5.95 -5.92
CA GLY A 145 -6.06 7.21 -6.18
C GLY A 145 -4.63 7.03 -6.70
N PRO A 146 -4.00 8.10 -7.22
CA PRO A 146 -2.65 8.04 -7.80
C PRO A 146 -1.55 7.64 -6.82
N CYS A 147 -1.81 7.73 -5.51
CA CYS A 147 -0.90 7.20 -4.49
C CYS A 147 -1.00 5.68 -4.29
N GLY A 148 -1.82 4.96 -5.06
CA GLY A 148 -2.04 3.53 -4.91
C GLY A 148 -3.00 3.15 -3.78
N ALA A 149 -3.78 4.12 -3.30
CA ALA A 149 -4.63 3.98 -2.12
C ALA A 149 -5.97 4.70 -2.26
N HIS A 150 -6.91 4.35 -1.41
CA HIS A 150 -8.19 5.03 -1.25
C HIS A 150 -8.78 4.82 0.15
N ALA A 151 -9.87 5.53 0.46
CA ALA A 151 -10.65 5.30 1.66
C ALA A 151 -11.83 4.35 1.40
N ASP A 152 -12.12 3.45 2.33
CA ASP A 152 -13.34 2.66 2.32
C ASP A 152 -14.55 3.46 2.85
N PRO A 153 -15.80 2.94 2.74
CA PRO A 153 -17.00 3.62 3.27
C PRO A 153 -16.93 3.93 4.78
N GLN A 154 -16.11 3.22 5.54
CA GLN A 154 -15.87 3.46 6.96
C GLN A 154 -14.74 4.47 7.21
N GLY A 155 -14.13 5.00 6.15
CA GLY A 155 -13.06 6.00 6.21
C GLY A 155 -11.68 5.41 6.52
N MET A 156 -11.48 4.10 6.38
CA MET A 156 -10.15 3.51 6.47
C MET A 156 -9.40 3.77 5.18
N TYR A 157 -8.36 4.61 5.25
CA TYR A 157 -7.42 4.78 4.13
C TYR A 157 -6.49 3.57 4.06
N HIS A 158 -6.26 3.02 2.87
CA HIS A 158 -5.44 1.83 2.70
C HIS A 158 -4.87 1.74 1.29
N TYR A 159 -3.70 1.12 1.18
CA TYR A 159 -3.04 0.86 -0.09
C TYR A 159 -3.47 -0.48 -0.67
N HIS A 160 -3.79 -0.48 -1.96
CA HIS A 160 -4.03 -1.68 -2.77
C HIS A 160 -2.98 -1.92 -3.83
N PHE A 161 -2.11 -0.94 -4.04
CA PHE A 161 -1.16 -0.90 -5.14
C PHE A 161 0.13 -0.22 -4.69
N ALA A 162 1.17 -0.22 -5.55
CA ALA A 162 2.44 0.44 -5.26
C ALA A 162 2.24 1.83 -4.62
N PRO A 163 2.81 2.08 -3.44
CA PRO A 163 2.53 3.30 -2.65
C PRO A 163 3.34 4.48 -3.19
N MET A 164 2.98 5.01 -4.34
CA MET A 164 3.74 5.97 -5.14
C MET A 164 4.07 7.26 -4.41
N CYS A 165 3.22 7.64 -3.43
CA CYS A 165 3.42 8.84 -2.63
C CYS A 165 4.18 8.58 -1.31
N LEU A 166 4.53 7.34 -1.02
CA LEU A 166 5.23 6.99 0.23
C LEU A 166 6.60 7.65 0.27
N ILE A 167 6.86 8.36 1.37
CA ILE A 167 8.10 9.09 1.61
C ILE A 167 8.87 8.41 2.74
N ASN A 168 10.19 8.31 2.60
CA ASN A 168 11.09 7.94 3.66
C ASN A 168 12.35 8.79 3.56
N ASN A 169 12.74 9.45 4.66
CA ASN A 169 13.90 10.37 4.70
C ASN A 169 13.86 11.41 3.58
N GLY A 170 12.68 11.99 3.31
CA GLY A 170 12.47 13.01 2.28
C GLY A 170 12.49 12.50 0.84
N LYS A 171 12.62 11.19 0.61
CA LYS A 171 12.62 10.58 -0.72
C LYS A 171 11.38 9.72 -0.93
N LYS A 172 10.81 9.75 -2.12
CA LYS A 172 9.73 8.82 -2.52
C LYS A 172 10.32 7.45 -2.81
N ILE A 173 9.82 6.44 -2.13
CA ILE A 173 10.37 5.08 -2.16
C ILE A 173 9.43 4.03 -2.73
N GLY A 174 8.15 4.35 -2.92
CA GLY A 174 7.15 3.35 -3.31
C GLY A 174 7.41 2.61 -4.62
N LEU A 175 8.19 3.20 -5.52
CA LEU A 175 8.61 2.58 -6.79
C LEU A 175 10.05 2.01 -6.75
N GLU A 176 10.79 2.25 -5.68
CA GLU A 176 12.18 1.78 -5.56
C GLU A 176 12.20 0.30 -5.20
N THR A 177 12.61 -0.55 -6.14
CA THR A 177 12.59 -2.02 -6.00
C THR A 177 13.29 -2.51 -4.73
N ASN A 178 14.43 -1.90 -4.37
CA ASN A 178 15.25 -2.31 -3.23
C ASN A 178 14.94 -1.51 -1.96
N ALA A 179 13.90 -0.66 -1.95
CA ALA A 179 13.50 0.05 -0.76
C ALA A 179 12.44 -0.73 0.01
N GLN A 180 12.62 -0.90 1.31
CA GLN A 180 11.55 -1.39 2.15
C GLN A 180 10.44 -0.35 2.23
N ILE A 181 9.20 -0.76 1.96
CA ILE A 181 8.02 0.11 1.99
C ILE A 181 7.07 -0.20 3.15
N GLY A 182 7.15 -1.40 3.71
CA GLY A 182 6.27 -1.82 4.79
C GLY A 182 6.64 -3.18 5.36
N TRP A 183 5.73 -3.66 6.20
CA TRP A 183 5.80 -4.96 6.85
C TRP A 183 4.52 -5.75 6.64
N SER A 184 4.65 -6.99 6.29
CA SER A 184 3.57 -7.97 6.36
C SER A 184 3.29 -8.36 7.81
N PHE A 185 2.08 -8.82 8.10
CA PHE A 185 1.71 -9.25 9.45
C PHE A 185 2.38 -10.55 9.91
N ASP A 186 3.10 -11.23 9.05
CA ASP A 186 3.94 -12.40 9.39
C ASP A 186 5.40 -12.05 9.70
N GLY A 187 5.74 -10.76 9.72
CA GLY A 187 7.08 -10.27 10.06
C GLY A 187 8.02 -10.15 8.87
N ILE A 188 7.57 -10.46 7.67
CA ILE A 188 8.39 -10.38 6.46
C ILE A 188 8.29 -8.96 5.89
N LYS A 189 9.43 -8.42 5.44
CA LYS A 189 9.53 -7.11 4.79
C LYS A 189 8.74 -7.10 3.48
N ILE A 190 8.14 -5.96 3.17
CA ILE A 190 7.57 -5.68 1.85
C ILE A 190 8.43 -4.61 1.20
N MET A 191 8.98 -4.93 0.04
CA MET A 191 9.85 -4.09 -0.75
C MET A 191 9.06 -3.37 -1.84
N GLY A 192 9.66 -2.35 -2.44
CA GLY A 192 9.04 -1.57 -3.49
C GLY A 192 8.78 -2.35 -4.78
N LEU A 193 8.42 -1.62 -5.83
CA LEU A 193 7.91 -2.20 -7.07
C LEU A 193 8.94 -3.09 -7.79
N ALA A 194 8.54 -4.30 -8.10
CA ALA A 194 9.31 -5.22 -8.94
C ALA A 194 8.53 -5.64 -10.18
N ASP A 195 9.26 -5.92 -11.26
CA ASP A 195 8.74 -6.52 -12.48
C ASP A 195 8.98 -8.03 -12.44
N ARG A 196 7.91 -8.82 -12.32
CA ARG A 196 7.97 -10.29 -12.25
C ARG A 196 8.75 -10.92 -13.41
N THR A 197 8.75 -10.28 -14.58
CA THR A 197 9.38 -10.83 -15.77
C THR A 197 10.89 -10.56 -15.83
N LYS A 198 11.35 -9.54 -15.14
CA LYS A 198 12.73 -9.06 -15.17
C LYS A 198 13.47 -9.19 -13.84
N HIS A 199 12.72 -9.33 -12.75
CA HIS A 199 13.33 -9.45 -11.42
C HIS A 199 13.97 -10.81 -11.24
N LYS A 200 15.21 -10.82 -10.77
CA LYS A 200 15.97 -12.05 -10.49
C LYS A 200 16.52 -12.02 -9.06
N PRO A 201 16.31 -13.08 -8.29
CA PRO A 201 15.56 -14.31 -8.61
C PRO A 201 14.07 -14.04 -8.88
N ILE A 202 13.39 -14.99 -9.56
CA ILE A 202 11.99 -14.88 -9.95
C ILE A 202 11.10 -14.81 -8.69
N ILE A 203 10.19 -13.87 -8.68
CA ILE A 203 9.19 -13.71 -7.62
C ILE A 203 8.18 -14.86 -7.67
N ASP A 204 7.94 -15.51 -6.55
CA ASP A 204 7.05 -16.67 -6.40
C ASP A 204 5.55 -16.27 -6.36
N GLU A 205 4.68 -17.28 -6.13
CA GLU A 205 3.22 -17.09 -6.06
C GLU A 205 2.78 -16.19 -4.89
N ALA A 206 3.57 -16.14 -3.82
CA ALA A 206 3.29 -15.26 -2.69
C ALA A 206 3.71 -13.82 -2.95
N ASN A 207 4.31 -13.53 -4.09
CA ASN A 207 4.84 -12.25 -4.51
C ASN A 207 6.16 -11.87 -3.82
N GLY A 208 7.00 -12.85 -3.56
CA GLY A 208 8.30 -12.63 -2.92
C GLY A 208 9.37 -13.59 -3.42
N HIS A 209 10.56 -13.42 -2.90
CA HIS A 209 11.72 -14.27 -3.17
C HIS A 209 12.78 -14.17 -2.07
N GLU A 210 13.72 -15.08 -2.07
CA GLU A 210 14.93 -14.98 -1.24
C GLU A 210 16.00 -14.12 -1.94
N HIS A 211 16.62 -13.25 -1.18
CA HIS A 211 17.79 -12.49 -1.58
C HIS A 211 18.65 -12.25 -0.34
N ASP A 212 19.95 -12.55 -0.43
CA ASP A 212 20.89 -12.47 0.69
C ASP A 212 20.41 -13.22 1.96
N ASP A 213 19.94 -14.46 1.78
CA ASP A 213 19.41 -15.35 2.82
C ASP A 213 18.17 -14.80 3.57
N GLU A 214 17.54 -13.73 3.07
CA GLU A 214 16.28 -13.19 3.60
C GLU A 214 15.17 -13.28 2.57
N TYR A 215 14.04 -13.90 2.93
CA TYR A 215 12.84 -13.83 2.11
C TYR A 215 12.14 -12.49 2.33
N HIS A 216 11.69 -11.86 1.23
CA HIS A 216 10.88 -10.66 1.28
C HIS A 216 9.83 -10.64 0.16
N TYR A 217 8.74 -9.91 0.40
CA TYR A 217 7.73 -9.63 -0.61
C TYR A 217 8.09 -8.39 -1.41
N HIS A 218 7.52 -8.30 -2.62
CA HIS A 218 7.55 -7.08 -3.43
C HIS A 218 6.14 -6.62 -3.76
N THR A 219 5.95 -5.30 -3.94
CA THR A 219 4.78 -4.87 -4.68
C THR A 219 5.00 -5.05 -6.18
N THR A 220 3.93 -5.38 -6.90
CA THR A 220 3.94 -5.59 -8.36
C THR A 220 2.80 -4.83 -9.01
N ILE A 221 2.88 -4.63 -10.33
CA ILE A 221 1.85 -3.97 -11.11
C ILE A 221 0.63 -4.85 -11.41
N ASP A 222 0.78 -6.16 -11.25
CA ASP A 222 -0.25 -7.15 -11.48
C ASP A 222 -0.62 -7.87 -10.18
N PHE A 223 -1.69 -8.65 -10.24
CA PHE A 223 -2.12 -9.48 -9.11
C PHE A 223 -0.96 -10.34 -8.59
N PRO A 224 -0.74 -10.42 -7.28
CA PRO A 224 -1.59 -9.92 -6.18
C PRO A 224 -1.21 -8.54 -5.65
N PHE A 225 -0.47 -7.72 -6.36
CA PHE A 225 -0.03 -6.35 -6.08
C PHE A 225 0.95 -6.20 -4.91
N PHE A 226 0.65 -6.75 -3.73
CA PHE A 226 1.55 -6.82 -2.59
C PHE A 226 1.97 -8.25 -2.30
N MET A 227 1.01 -9.08 -1.89
CA MET A 227 1.27 -10.48 -1.58
C MET A 227 0.02 -11.33 -1.78
N GLY A 228 0.20 -12.57 -2.27
CA GLY A 228 -0.86 -13.54 -2.49
C GLY A 228 -1.04 -14.53 -1.35
N ALA A 229 -0.02 -14.68 -0.51
CA ALA A 229 -0.02 -15.58 0.62
C ALA A 229 0.99 -15.14 1.69
N TYR A 230 0.75 -15.50 2.93
CA TYR A 230 1.72 -15.44 4.00
C TYR A 230 2.66 -16.65 3.92
N LYS A 231 3.97 -16.42 3.89
CA LYS A 231 5.00 -17.47 3.96
C LYS A 231 5.30 -17.89 5.39
N ALA A 232 4.97 -17.01 6.35
CA ALA A 232 5.16 -17.27 7.76
C ALA A 232 3.86 -17.06 8.55
N LYS A 233 3.87 -17.39 9.85
CA LYS A 233 2.70 -17.30 10.72
C LYS A 233 2.34 -15.85 11.02
N PRO A 234 1.20 -15.32 10.52
CA PRO A 234 0.82 -13.94 10.76
C PRO A 234 0.30 -13.73 12.19
N THR A 235 0.49 -12.52 12.71
CA THR A 235 -0.11 -12.05 13.98
C THR A 235 -1.60 -11.81 13.79
N THR A 236 -2.43 -12.78 14.14
CA THR A 236 -3.88 -12.77 13.85
C THR A 236 -4.66 -11.66 14.54
N SER A 237 -4.16 -11.12 15.66
CA SER A 237 -4.78 -9.96 16.33
C SER A 237 -4.80 -8.70 15.46
N ASN A 238 -3.95 -8.63 14.44
CA ASN A 238 -3.91 -7.52 13.50
C ASN A 238 -5.12 -7.49 12.55
N PHE A 239 -5.71 -8.65 12.23
CA PHE A 239 -6.84 -8.75 11.31
C PHE A 239 -8.13 -8.11 11.83
N ASN A 240 -8.27 -7.96 13.13
CA ASN A 240 -9.51 -7.52 13.79
C ASN A 240 -9.49 -6.05 14.24
N GLN A 241 -8.57 -5.23 13.73
CA GLN A 241 -8.45 -3.83 14.14
C GLN A 241 -9.72 -3.01 13.83
N LYS A 242 -10.42 -3.29 12.73
CA LYS A 242 -11.69 -2.63 12.41
C LYS A 242 -12.76 -2.78 13.49
N LYS A 243 -12.82 -3.92 14.17
CA LYS A 243 -13.82 -4.19 15.21
C LYS A 243 -13.52 -3.50 16.54
N LYS A 244 -12.25 -3.11 16.77
CA LYS A 244 -11.79 -2.48 18.01
C LYS A 244 -11.89 -0.95 18.00
N GLY A 245 -12.25 -0.34 16.88
CA GLY A 245 -12.28 1.11 16.69
C GLY A 245 -13.42 1.83 17.41
N LYS A 246 -13.64 1.58 18.71
CA LYS A 246 -14.28 2.54 19.60
C LYS A 246 -13.36 3.75 19.72
N GLY A 247 -13.58 4.76 18.91
CA GLY A 247 -12.74 5.96 18.86
C GLY A 247 -12.38 6.41 17.44
N SER A 248 -12.85 5.71 16.41
CA SER A 248 -12.72 6.21 15.03
C SER A 248 -13.53 7.48 14.88
N SER A 249 -12.86 8.57 14.56
CA SER A 249 -13.54 9.80 14.13
C SER A 249 -14.39 9.49 12.90
N ARG A 250 -15.58 10.07 12.83
CA ARG A 250 -16.40 10.10 11.61
C ARG A 250 -16.11 11.34 10.76
N THR A 251 -15.23 12.21 11.25
CA THR A 251 -14.84 13.45 10.57
C THR A 251 -13.78 13.13 9.53
N CYS A 252 -14.03 13.55 8.31
CA CYS A 252 -13.06 13.44 7.21
C CYS A 252 -11.83 14.29 7.50
N VAL A 253 -10.66 13.82 7.08
CA VAL A 253 -9.43 14.63 7.14
C VAL A 253 -9.21 15.40 5.84
N GLY A 254 -8.50 16.53 5.92
CA GLY A 254 -8.18 17.42 4.81
C GLY A 254 -9.40 18.12 4.22
N GLU A 255 -9.26 18.67 3.03
CA GLU A 255 -10.34 19.39 2.34
C GLU A 255 -11.60 18.54 2.05
N ALA A 256 -11.47 17.22 2.08
CA ALA A 256 -12.63 16.33 1.98
C ALA A 256 -13.64 16.53 3.11
N ALA A 257 -13.18 17.02 4.26
CA ALA A 257 -14.03 17.38 5.39
C ALA A 257 -14.96 18.55 5.06
N LEU A 258 -14.47 19.53 4.32
CA LEU A 258 -15.22 20.74 3.97
C LEU A 258 -16.34 20.48 2.95
N LYS A 259 -16.18 19.50 2.08
CA LYS A 259 -17.12 19.21 0.98
C LYS A 259 -18.25 18.27 1.34
N LYS A 260 -18.13 17.50 2.40
CA LYS A 260 -19.21 16.62 2.90
C LYS A 260 -20.35 17.38 3.54
N GLY A 261 -20.13 18.62 3.99
CA GLY A 261 -21.14 19.51 4.52
C GLY A 261 -21.99 20.23 3.45
N SER A 262 -21.56 20.23 2.18
CA SER A 262 -22.20 20.96 1.08
C SER A 262 -23.04 20.08 0.15
N GLY A 263 -23.53 18.92 0.61
CA GLY A 263 -24.58 18.14 -0.04
C GLY A 263 -24.28 17.70 -1.47
N LYS A 264 -24.58 16.44 -1.74
CA LYS A 264 -24.75 15.83 -3.06
C LYS A 264 -23.61 16.11 -4.06
N GLY A 265 -22.62 15.25 -4.00
CA GLY A 265 -21.69 15.09 -5.13
C GLY A 265 -22.44 14.58 -6.36
N PRO A 266 -21.90 14.83 -7.55
CA PRO A 266 -22.41 14.32 -8.78
C PRO A 266 -22.33 12.81 -8.86
#